data_cfcadc952b268d1cc2ffa88a63edcdeb
#
_entry.id   cfcadc952b268d1cc2ffa88a63edcdeb
#
_cell.length_a   1.000
_cell.length_b   1.000
_cell.length_c   1.000
_cell.angle_alpha   90.00
_cell.angle_beta   90.00
_cell.angle_gamma   90.00
#
_symmetry.space_group_name_H-M   'P 1'
#
loop_
_entity.id
_entity.type
_entity.pdbx_description
1 polymer ?
#
loop_
_entity_poly.entity_id
_entity_poly.type
_entity_poly.pdbx_seq_one_letter_code
_entity_poly.pdbx_strand_id
1 'polypeptide(L)'
;MSDLKAIYIHVPFCRRKCKYCSFISYQSREDDIPAYLDAVKNELFLRSEDTVINTVYFGRGTPSLLTSEQISSLMSTIKNNFNTENGSEITMETNPGTIDLTYLSKIKAAGINRLSIGVQSF
;
A
#
# COMPACT_ATOMS: atom_id res chain seq x y z
N MET A 1 -11.64 -22.15 14.56
CA MET A 1 -10.28 -21.62 14.50
C MET A 1 -10.15 -20.68 13.32
N SER A 2 -9.76 -19.47 13.55
CA SER A 2 -9.60 -18.51 12.47
C SER A 2 -8.15 -18.51 11.99
N ASP A 3 -7.98 -18.58 10.68
CA ASP A 3 -6.68 -18.50 10.08
C ASP A 3 -6.27 -17.05 9.96
N LEU A 4 -5.02 -16.76 10.32
CA LEU A 4 -4.45 -15.43 10.13
C LEU A 4 -3.97 -15.30 8.69
N LYS A 5 -4.33 -14.20 8.06
CA LYS A 5 -3.94 -13.95 6.68
C LYS A 5 -3.30 -12.59 6.52
N ALA A 6 -2.60 -12.45 5.43
CA ALA A 6 -1.95 -11.21 5.05
C ALA A 6 -2.58 -10.67 3.78
N ILE A 7 -2.62 -9.35 3.68
CA ILE A 7 -3.03 -8.67 2.45
C ILE A 7 -1.81 -7.98 1.87
N TYR A 8 -1.54 -8.23 0.62
CA TYR A 8 -0.47 -7.57 -0.11
C TYR A 8 -1.09 -6.67 -1.17
N ILE A 9 -0.84 -5.37 -1.06
CA ILE A 9 -1.30 -4.40 -2.04
C ILE A 9 -0.13 -4.09 -2.97
N HIS A 10 -0.28 -4.47 -4.22
CA HIS A 10 0.74 -4.25 -5.22
C HIS A 10 0.52 -2.88 -5.86
N VAL A 11 1.46 -1.97 -5.68
CA VAL A 11 1.40 -0.63 -6.26
C VAL A 11 2.42 -0.56 -7.38
N PRO A 12 2.01 -0.71 -8.63
CA PRO A 12 2.96 -0.87 -9.75
C PRO A 12 3.51 0.43 -10.32
N PHE A 13 3.30 1.55 -9.63
CA PHE A 13 3.73 2.85 -10.15
C PHE A 13 5.07 3.27 -9.59
N CYS A 14 5.92 3.82 -10.45
CA CYS A 14 7.21 4.36 -10.06
C CYS A 14 7.33 5.74 -10.65
N ARG A 15 7.93 6.66 -9.88
CA ARG A 15 8.22 7.98 -10.41
C ARG A 15 9.25 7.90 -11.52
N ARG A 16 10.15 6.93 -11.41
CA ARG A 16 11.22 6.74 -12.38
C ARG A 16 11.41 5.25 -12.61
N LYS A 17 11.41 4.85 -13.88
CA LYS A 17 11.64 3.47 -14.20
C LYS A 17 13.11 3.14 -13.97
N CYS A 18 13.40 2.21 -13.09
CA CYS A 18 14.77 1.80 -12.84
C CYS A 18 15.07 0.51 -13.62
N LYS A 19 16.36 0.17 -13.68
CA LYS A 19 16.78 -1.01 -14.43
C LYS A 19 16.16 -2.30 -13.91
N TYR A 20 15.83 -2.32 -12.64
CA TYR A 20 15.35 -3.53 -11.97
C TYR A 20 13.84 -3.67 -11.97
N CYS A 21 13.14 -2.64 -12.42
CA CYS A 21 11.69 -2.62 -12.38
C CYS A 21 11.07 -2.55 -13.76
N SER A 22 11.73 -3.13 -14.74
CA SER A 22 11.33 -2.95 -16.14
C SER A 22 10.09 -3.74 -16.54
N PHE A 23 9.68 -4.73 -15.77
CA PHE A 23 8.63 -5.64 -16.21
C PHE A 23 7.23 -5.21 -15.84
N ILE A 24 7.04 -4.67 -14.65
CA ILE A 24 5.71 -4.46 -14.10
C ILE A 24 5.50 -3.07 -13.55
N SER A 25 6.45 -2.17 -13.79
CA SER A 25 6.34 -0.80 -13.33
C SER A 25 5.88 0.10 -14.47
N TYR A 26 5.06 1.08 -14.13
CA TYR A 26 4.57 2.07 -15.08
C TYR A 26 5.15 3.41 -14.68
N GLN A 27 6.21 3.82 -15.38
CA GLN A 27 6.85 5.10 -15.10
C GLN A 27 5.90 6.25 -15.41
N SER A 28 5.77 7.18 -14.47
CA SER A 28 5.01 8.42 -14.66
C SER A 28 3.58 8.20 -15.14
N ARG A 29 2.93 7.13 -14.70
CA ARG A 29 1.56 6.84 -15.04
C ARG A 29 0.61 7.20 -13.90
N GLU A 30 0.84 8.34 -13.28
CA GLU A 30 0.04 8.76 -12.13
C GLU A 30 -1.42 9.03 -12.50
N ASP A 31 -1.69 9.34 -13.77
CA ASP A 31 -3.07 9.53 -14.24
C ASP A 31 -3.89 8.25 -14.14
N ASP A 32 -3.23 7.09 -14.08
CA ASP A 32 -3.91 5.81 -13.96
C ASP A 32 -4.21 5.42 -12.52
N ILE A 33 -3.71 6.19 -11.56
CA ILE A 33 -3.86 5.84 -10.14
C ILE A 33 -5.33 5.79 -9.70
N PRO A 34 -6.20 6.75 -10.06
CA PRO A 34 -7.59 6.64 -9.64
C PRO A 34 -8.28 5.38 -10.12
N ALA A 35 -8.06 4.97 -11.36
CA ALA A 35 -8.64 3.73 -11.89
C ALA A 35 -8.05 2.52 -11.20
N TYR A 36 -6.75 2.55 -10.91
CA TYR A 36 -6.09 1.48 -10.19
C TYR A 36 -6.69 1.33 -8.78
N LEU A 37 -6.91 2.45 -8.08
CA LEU A 37 -7.47 2.41 -6.73
C LEU A 37 -8.88 1.84 -6.74
N ASP A 38 -9.70 2.22 -7.73
CA ASP A 38 -11.04 1.68 -7.84
C ASP A 38 -11.01 0.18 -8.06
N ALA A 39 -10.08 -0.30 -8.89
CA ALA A 39 -9.93 -1.72 -9.14
C ALA A 39 -9.50 -2.47 -7.88
N VAL A 40 -8.56 -1.91 -7.11
CA VAL A 40 -8.10 -2.53 -5.88
C VAL A 40 -9.23 -2.59 -4.85
N LYS A 41 -9.99 -1.51 -4.71
CA LYS A 41 -11.12 -1.48 -3.76
C LYS A 41 -12.17 -2.51 -4.15
N ASN A 42 -12.45 -2.65 -5.44
CA ASN A 42 -13.40 -3.64 -5.91
C ASN A 42 -12.89 -5.05 -5.64
N GLU A 43 -11.59 -5.29 -5.85
CA GLU A 43 -11.01 -6.59 -5.56
C GLU A 43 -11.10 -6.91 -4.07
N LEU A 44 -10.81 -5.93 -3.22
CA LEU A 44 -10.92 -6.12 -1.77
C LEU A 44 -12.36 -6.44 -1.37
N PHE A 45 -13.33 -5.76 -1.96
CA PHE A 45 -14.73 -6.03 -1.68
C PHE A 45 -15.11 -7.45 -2.11
N LEU A 46 -14.68 -7.86 -3.31
CA LEU A 46 -14.99 -9.19 -3.81
C LEU A 46 -14.35 -10.31 -3.00
N ARG A 47 -13.24 -10.03 -2.35
CA ARG A 47 -12.52 -11.01 -1.55
C ARG A 47 -12.80 -10.88 -0.06
N SER A 48 -13.77 -10.06 0.31
CA SER A 48 -14.08 -9.84 1.73
C SER A 48 -14.46 -11.16 2.40
N GLU A 49 -13.98 -11.33 3.63
CA GLU A 49 -14.27 -12.54 4.40
C GLU A 49 -14.04 -12.27 5.88
N ASP A 50 -14.50 -13.19 6.73
CA ASP A 50 -14.37 -13.05 8.18
C ASP A 50 -12.99 -13.43 8.71
N THR A 51 -12.09 -13.84 7.84
CA THR A 51 -10.75 -14.20 8.27
C THR A 51 -10.05 -13.01 8.90
N VAL A 52 -9.30 -13.29 9.97
CA VAL A 52 -8.56 -12.25 10.65
C VAL A 52 -7.29 -11.91 9.86
N ILE A 53 -7.11 -10.62 9.60
CA ILE A 53 -5.94 -10.11 8.91
C ILE A 53 -4.99 -9.52 9.94
N ASN A 54 -3.76 -9.99 9.98
CA ASN A 54 -2.77 -9.46 10.91
C ASN A 54 -1.58 -8.81 10.23
N THR A 55 -1.55 -8.81 8.90
CA THR A 55 -0.47 -8.18 8.16
C THR A 55 -1.03 -7.54 6.90
N VAL A 56 -0.69 -6.29 6.68
CA VAL A 56 -0.98 -5.60 5.42
C VAL A 56 0.33 -5.01 4.91
N TYR A 57 0.61 -5.23 3.64
CA TYR A 57 1.87 -4.79 3.07
C TYR A 57 1.60 -4.07 1.74
N PHE A 58 2.03 -2.82 1.65
CA PHE A 58 2.00 -2.05 0.42
C PHE A 58 3.38 -2.10 -0.20
N GLY A 59 3.49 -2.80 -1.31
CA GLY A 59 4.80 -3.02 -1.91
C GLY A 59 4.84 -2.91 -3.41
N ARG A 60 6.03 -3.06 -3.93
CA ARG A 60 6.35 -2.97 -5.35
C ARG A 60 6.20 -1.54 -5.86
N GLY A 61 6.94 -1.21 -6.93
CA GLY A 61 6.92 0.14 -7.44
C GLY A 61 7.26 1.13 -6.32
N THR A 62 6.50 2.19 -6.22
CA THR A 62 6.70 3.17 -5.17
C THR A 62 5.35 3.49 -4.53
N PRO A 63 4.94 2.71 -3.51
CA PRO A 63 3.64 2.96 -2.86
C PRO A 63 3.50 4.37 -2.33
N SER A 64 4.59 5.03 -1.95
CA SER A 64 4.55 6.40 -1.45
C SER A 64 4.23 7.43 -2.55
N LEU A 65 4.01 7.00 -3.79
CA LEU A 65 3.42 7.89 -4.79
C LEU A 65 1.92 8.10 -4.55
N LEU A 66 1.29 7.21 -3.80
CA LEU A 66 -0.09 7.42 -3.40
C LEU A 66 -0.15 8.52 -2.35
N THR A 67 -1.17 9.38 -2.45
CA THR A 67 -1.36 10.42 -1.44
C THR A 67 -1.78 9.78 -0.12
N SER A 68 -1.62 10.54 0.96
CA SER A 68 -2.07 10.05 2.26
C SER A 68 -3.57 9.79 2.28
N GLU A 69 -4.34 10.59 1.55
CA GLU A 69 -5.78 10.38 1.43
C GLU A 69 -6.10 9.07 0.70
N GLN A 70 -5.33 8.75 -0.34
CA GLN A 70 -5.52 7.51 -1.07
C GLN A 70 -5.16 6.30 -0.20
N ILE A 71 -4.08 6.39 0.56
CA ILE A 71 -3.70 5.34 1.52
C ILE A 71 -4.80 5.16 2.56
N SER A 72 -5.30 6.28 3.10
CA SER A 72 -6.36 6.23 4.10
C SER A 72 -7.62 5.58 3.55
N SER A 73 -7.95 5.88 2.31
CA SER A 73 -9.11 5.28 1.64
C SER A 73 -8.95 3.77 1.48
N LEU A 74 -7.77 3.32 1.08
CA LEU A 74 -7.50 1.88 0.98
C LEU A 74 -7.57 1.20 2.33
N MET A 75 -7.03 1.83 3.37
CA MET A 75 -7.09 1.26 4.71
C MET A 75 -8.52 1.15 5.21
N SER A 76 -9.36 2.16 4.92
CA SER A 76 -10.77 2.10 5.28
C SER A 76 -11.46 0.94 4.57
N THR A 77 -11.16 0.74 3.30
CA THR A 77 -11.74 -0.37 2.53
C THR A 77 -11.33 -1.70 3.15
N ILE A 78 -10.06 -1.84 3.52
CA ILE A 78 -9.59 -3.06 4.15
C ILE A 78 -10.33 -3.31 5.46
N LYS A 79 -10.44 -2.29 6.31
CA LYS A 79 -11.08 -2.44 7.61
C LYS A 79 -12.58 -2.71 7.50
N ASN A 80 -13.22 -2.22 6.43
CA ASN A 80 -14.64 -2.44 6.23
C ASN A 80 -14.95 -3.84 5.68
N ASN A 81 -14.00 -4.47 5.03
CA ASN A 81 -14.24 -5.75 4.36
C ASN A 81 -13.52 -6.93 5.00
N PHE A 82 -12.64 -6.68 5.95
CA PHE A 82 -11.88 -7.73 6.62
C PHE A 82 -11.82 -7.45 8.11
N ASN A 83 -11.63 -8.51 8.87
CA ASN A 83 -11.45 -8.38 10.31
C ASN A 83 -9.96 -8.17 10.60
N THR A 84 -9.57 -6.93 10.85
CA THR A 84 -8.17 -6.61 11.14
C THR A 84 -7.93 -6.67 12.64
N GLU A 85 -6.88 -7.38 13.02
CA GLU A 85 -6.54 -7.58 14.41
C GLU A 85 -5.85 -6.34 14.97
N ASN A 86 -6.13 -6.03 16.25
CA ASN A 86 -5.38 -4.99 16.95
C ASN A 86 -3.91 -5.39 17.00
N GLY A 87 -3.03 -4.46 16.69
CA GLY A 87 -1.61 -4.76 16.63
C GLY A 87 -1.16 -5.37 15.32
N SER A 88 -2.04 -5.38 14.32
CA SER A 88 -1.66 -5.82 12.98
C SER A 88 -0.47 -5.03 12.47
N GLU A 89 0.43 -5.73 11.79
CA GLU A 89 1.59 -5.08 11.17
C GLU A 89 1.18 -4.53 9.82
N ILE A 90 1.25 -3.22 9.67
CA ILE A 90 0.84 -2.55 8.44
C ILE A 90 2.05 -1.81 7.89
N THR A 91 2.63 -2.37 6.85
CA THR A 91 3.91 -1.93 6.30
C THR A 91 3.72 -1.26 4.94
N MET A 92 4.50 -0.23 4.70
CA MET A 92 4.57 0.39 3.37
C MET A 92 6.01 0.53 2.95
N GLU A 93 6.31 0.07 1.74
CA GLU A 93 7.61 0.33 1.14
C GLU A 93 7.68 1.79 0.72
N THR A 94 8.77 2.44 1.03
CA THR A 94 8.95 3.84 0.72
C THR A 94 10.28 4.09 0.04
N ASN A 95 10.31 5.16 -0.74
CA ASN A 95 11.52 5.69 -1.32
C ASN A 95 11.81 7.01 -0.60
N PRO A 96 13.01 7.21 -0.06
CA PRO A 96 13.28 8.43 0.71
C PRO A 96 13.00 9.72 -0.04
N GLY A 97 13.06 9.71 -1.36
CA GLY A 97 12.77 10.89 -2.15
C GLY A 97 11.31 11.25 -2.29
N THR A 98 10.39 10.40 -1.80
CA THR A 98 8.96 10.62 -1.97
C THR A 98 8.23 10.90 -0.65
N ILE A 99 8.96 11.01 0.46
CA ILE A 99 8.32 11.17 1.76
C ILE A 99 8.83 12.42 2.47
N ASP A 100 7.94 13.01 3.27
CA ASP A 100 8.31 14.10 4.17
C ASP A 100 7.56 13.88 5.50
N LEU A 101 7.82 14.75 6.48
CA LEU A 101 7.25 14.57 7.81
C LEU A 101 5.72 14.69 7.81
N THR A 102 5.18 15.58 6.99
CA THR A 102 3.74 15.73 6.91
C THR A 102 3.09 14.47 6.36
N TYR A 103 3.67 13.94 5.30
CA TYR A 103 3.16 12.71 4.69
C TYR A 103 3.25 11.54 5.69
N LEU A 104 4.39 11.39 6.36
CA LEU A 104 4.58 10.31 7.33
C LEU A 104 3.56 10.39 8.47
N SER A 105 3.30 11.60 8.95
CA SER A 105 2.32 11.80 10.02
C SER A 105 0.93 11.36 9.57
N LYS A 106 0.56 11.70 8.34
CA LYS A 106 -0.78 11.38 7.82
C LYS A 106 -0.96 9.88 7.57
N ILE A 107 0.05 9.22 7.01
CA ILE A 107 -0.09 7.78 6.78
C ILE A 107 -0.06 7.00 8.09
N LYS A 108 0.65 7.49 9.08
CA LYS A 108 0.61 6.89 10.41
C LYS A 108 -0.80 6.98 10.98
N ALA A 109 -1.44 8.12 10.82
CA ALA A 109 -2.82 8.29 11.27
C ALA A 109 -3.78 7.37 10.51
N ALA A 110 -3.45 7.02 9.27
CA ALA A 110 -4.27 6.11 8.47
C ALA A 110 -4.09 4.65 8.88
N GLY A 111 -3.05 4.33 9.65
CA GLY A 111 -2.83 2.99 10.14
C GLY A 111 -1.50 2.36 9.78
N ILE A 112 -0.70 3.02 8.96
CA ILE A 112 0.64 2.51 8.62
C ILE A 112 1.51 2.59 9.87
N ASN A 113 2.04 1.46 10.30
CA ASN A 113 2.85 1.44 11.53
C ASN A 113 4.27 0.93 11.30
N ARG A 114 4.64 0.65 10.06
CA ARG A 114 5.97 0.18 9.74
C ARG A 114 6.37 0.65 8.35
N LEU A 115 7.60 1.10 8.20
CA LEU A 115 8.12 1.50 6.90
C LEU A 115 9.26 0.58 6.49
N SER A 116 9.27 0.21 5.23
CA SER A 116 10.40 -0.48 4.62
C SER A 116 11.04 0.51 3.66
N ILE A 117 12.22 0.97 3.96
CA ILE A 117 12.88 1.98 3.15
C ILE A 117 13.84 1.29 2.19
N GLY A 118 13.60 1.50 0.91
CA GLY A 118 14.46 0.97 -0.11
C GLY A 118 15.72 1.81 -0.22
N VAL A 119 16.85 1.22 0.05
CA VAL A 119 18.14 1.88 -0.15
C VAL A 119 18.79 1.25 -1.36
N GLN A 120 18.99 2.07 -2.36
CA GLN A 120 19.68 1.61 -3.56
C GLN A 120 21.06 2.23 -3.57
N SER A 121 22.02 1.43 -3.22
CA SER A 121 23.39 1.88 -3.26
C SER A 121 24.16 1.02 -4.24
N PHE A 122 24.82 1.68 -5.15
CA PHE A 122 25.56 1.02 -6.21
C PHE A 122 26.93 1.62 -6.35
#